data_b24a5aa2fd02c1e21624de47868b9d8e
#
_entry.id   b24a5aa2fd02c1e21624de47868b9d8e
#
_cell.length_a   1.000
_cell.length_b   1.000
_cell.length_c   1.000
_cell.angle_alpha   90.00
_cell.angle_beta   90.00
_cell.angle_gamma   90.00
#
_symmetry.space_group_name_H-M   'P 1'
#
loop_
_entity.id
_entity.type
_entity.pdbx_description
1 polymer ?
#
loop_
_entity_poly.entity_id
_entity_poly.type
_entity_poly.pdbx_seq_one_letter_code
_entity_poly.pdbx_strand_id
1 'polypeptide(L)'
;YDKACKLHSVDEIALITGEEKIIPKNAKYFFCTVESMPEINFDFICVDEIQLTSDYERGHIFTQKLLYVRGEHKTIFLGSSVMENLIRELIPEAEIKFKNRFSQLSFIANKKIQNIKPRSAIIAFNLIDLYEVAEQIRMLKGGVALVVGALSPKTRNAQVKLYEDGEVDYIVATDAIGMGLNLDITHVYFTSLEKFDGKYVRPLNDLEIAQIAGRAGRYTKAGFFGS
;
A
#
# COMPACT_ATOMS: atom_id res chain seq x y z
N TYR A 1 2.19 9.43 8.96
CA TYR A 1 1.69 10.48 9.83
C TYR A 1 1.72 10.04 11.29
N ASP A 2 0.90 9.08 11.73
CA ASP A 2 0.74 8.67 13.14
C ASP A 2 2.05 8.30 13.85
N LYS A 3 2.98 7.66 13.15
CA LYS A 3 4.31 7.36 13.69
C LYS A 3 5.15 8.62 13.88
N ALA A 4 5.02 9.60 12.99
CA ALA A 4 5.73 10.87 13.13
C ALA A 4 5.17 11.70 14.30
N CYS A 5 3.84 11.67 14.51
CA CYS A 5 3.20 12.31 15.67
C CYS A 5 3.64 11.73 17.02
N LYS A 6 4.20 10.51 17.04
CA LYS A 6 4.79 9.92 18.25
C LYS A 6 6.24 10.38 18.50
N LEU A 7 6.91 10.90 17.49
CA LEU A 7 8.33 11.28 17.54
C LEU A 7 8.54 12.80 17.56
N HIS A 8 7.59 13.56 17.04
CA HIS A 8 7.64 15.00 16.90
C HIS A 8 6.37 15.65 17.46
N SER A 9 6.42 16.96 17.68
CA SER A 9 5.23 17.72 18.09
C SER A 9 4.16 17.69 17.00
N VAL A 10 2.91 17.43 17.37
CA VAL A 10 1.78 17.42 16.44
C VAL A 10 1.59 18.76 15.74
N ASP A 11 1.96 19.86 16.41
CA ASP A 11 1.90 21.22 15.85
C ASP A 11 2.91 21.47 14.70
N GLU A 12 3.87 20.58 14.51
CA GLU A 12 4.85 20.66 13.43
C GLU A 12 4.53 19.75 12.25
N ILE A 13 3.46 18.93 12.33
CA ILE A 13 3.18 17.90 11.35
C ILE A 13 1.85 18.17 10.65
N ALA A 14 1.89 18.35 9.34
CA ALA A 14 0.72 18.46 8.50
C ALA A 14 0.35 17.11 7.87
N LEU A 15 -0.96 16.86 7.71
CA LEU A 15 -1.53 15.77 6.91
C LEU A 15 -2.44 16.38 5.85
N ILE A 16 -2.18 16.02 4.58
CA ILE A 16 -2.98 16.53 3.45
C ILE A 16 -3.30 15.36 2.53
N THR A 17 -4.54 14.95 2.52
CA THR A 17 -5.08 13.91 1.65
C THR A 17 -6.34 14.41 0.94
N GLY A 18 -6.90 13.62 0.03
CA GLY A 18 -8.19 13.94 -0.56
C GLY A 18 -9.37 13.94 0.43
N GLU A 19 -9.19 13.27 1.58
CA GLU A 19 -10.25 13.08 2.59
C GLU A 19 -10.00 13.90 3.86
N GLU A 20 -8.75 14.24 4.16
CA GLU A 20 -8.35 14.85 5.43
C GLU A 20 -7.30 15.94 5.22
N LYS A 21 -7.48 17.07 5.88
CA LYS A 21 -6.58 18.21 5.80
C LYS A 21 -6.32 18.79 7.18
N ILE A 22 -5.14 18.51 7.74
CA ILE A 22 -4.66 19.03 9.01
C ILE A 22 -3.38 19.83 8.73
N ILE A 23 -3.42 21.15 8.89
CA ILE A 23 -2.26 22.02 8.65
C ILE A 23 -2.09 22.95 9.84
N PRO A 24 -1.28 22.58 10.84
CA PRO A 24 -0.92 23.45 11.94
C PRO A 24 -0.15 24.67 11.44
N LYS A 25 -0.25 25.78 12.18
CA LYS A 25 0.47 27.04 11.81
C LYS A 25 1.98 26.88 11.76
N ASN A 26 2.53 26.00 12.57
CA ASN A 26 3.97 25.75 12.68
C ASN A 26 4.41 24.49 11.93
N ALA A 27 3.61 24.02 10.96
CA ALA A 27 3.93 22.80 10.23
C ALA A 27 5.28 22.91 9.50
N LYS A 28 6.14 21.92 9.77
CA LYS A 28 7.46 21.75 9.14
C LYS A 28 7.52 20.48 8.31
N TYR A 29 6.76 19.45 8.71
CA TYR A 29 6.71 18.15 8.09
C TYR A 29 5.34 17.94 7.45
N PHE A 30 5.32 17.63 6.16
CA PHE A 30 4.10 17.48 5.38
C PHE A 30 3.96 16.03 4.91
N PHE A 31 2.96 15.34 5.40
CA PHE A 31 2.54 14.03 4.90
C PHE A 31 1.36 14.22 3.99
N CYS A 32 1.50 13.88 2.73
CA CYS A 32 0.43 14.08 1.76
C CYS A 32 0.34 12.92 0.77
N THR A 33 -0.82 12.74 0.17
CA THR A 33 -0.91 11.95 -1.07
C THR A 33 -0.26 12.74 -2.20
N VAL A 34 0.17 12.04 -3.25
CA VAL A 34 0.87 12.68 -4.38
C VAL A 34 0.00 13.73 -5.06
N GLU A 35 -1.32 13.50 -5.12
CA GLU A 35 -2.33 14.40 -5.66
C GLU A 35 -2.51 15.67 -4.81
N SER A 36 -2.34 15.54 -3.50
CA SER A 36 -2.60 16.62 -2.54
C SER A 36 -1.31 17.36 -2.12
N MET A 37 -0.20 17.07 -2.76
CA MET A 37 1.08 17.70 -2.46
C MET A 37 0.98 19.22 -2.69
N PRO A 38 1.25 20.06 -1.68
CA PRO A 38 1.17 21.51 -1.84
C PRO A 38 2.27 22.04 -2.77
N GLU A 39 1.93 23.08 -3.52
CA GLU A 39 2.84 23.78 -4.44
C GLU A 39 3.62 24.86 -3.71
N ILE A 40 4.48 24.46 -2.80
CA ILE A 40 5.40 25.34 -2.07
C ILE A 40 6.83 24.78 -2.16
N ASN A 41 7.83 25.61 -1.89
CA ASN A 41 9.20 25.14 -1.84
C ASN A 41 9.45 24.35 -0.55
N PHE A 42 10.12 23.22 -0.69
CA PHE A 42 10.57 22.40 0.42
C PHE A 42 12.08 22.17 0.32
N ASP A 43 12.76 22.18 1.43
CA ASP A 43 14.17 21.80 1.51
C ASP A 43 14.38 20.34 1.10
N PHE A 44 13.51 19.47 1.59
CA PHE A 44 13.59 18.03 1.38
C PHE A 44 12.24 17.50 0.88
N ILE A 45 12.29 16.72 -0.17
CA ILE A 45 11.12 16.05 -0.75
C ILE A 45 11.38 14.55 -0.85
N CYS A 46 10.39 13.75 -0.48
CA CYS A 46 10.39 12.32 -0.68
C CYS A 46 9.10 11.91 -1.40
N VAL A 47 9.22 11.29 -2.56
CA VAL A 47 8.09 10.73 -3.32
C VAL A 47 8.23 9.21 -3.32
N ASP A 48 7.25 8.54 -2.74
CA ASP A 48 7.20 7.08 -2.65
C ASP A 48 6.39 6.47 -3.78
N GLU A 49 6.63 5.18 -4.06
CA GLU A 49 5.92 4.37 -5.05
C GLU A 49 6.00 4.95 -6.49
N ILE A 50 7.17 5.47 -6.90
CA ILE A 50 7.33 6.10 -8.23
C ILE A 50 7.06 5.16 -9.41
N GLN A 51 7.04 3.83 -9.22
CA GLN A 51 6.62 2.89 -10.25
C GLN A 51 5.15 3.05 -10.63
N LEU A 52 4.35 3.76 -9.84
CA LEU A 52 2.97 4.14 -10.20
C LEU A 52 2.90 5.13 -11.37
N THR A 53 4.02 5.62 -11.90
CA THR A 53 4.06 6.30 -13.21
C THR A 53 3.47 5.44 -14.34
N SER A 54 3.49 4.12 -14.20
CA SER A 54 2.88 3.18 -15.14
C SER A 54 1.40 2.90 -14.89
N ASP A 55 0.81 3.47 -13.83
CA ASP A 55 -0.60 3.30 -13.51
C ASP A 55 -1.48 4.03 -14.54
N TYR A 56 -2.55 3.35 -15.01
CA TYR A 56 -3.40 3.89 -16.09
C TYR A 56 -4.13 5.18 -15.69
N GLU A 57 -4.60 5.26 -14.45
CA GLU A 57 -5.39 6.40 -13.96
C GLU A 57 -4.51 7.49 -13.35
N ARG A 58 -3.56 7.11 -12.50
CA ARG A 58 -2.77 8.02 -11.67
C ARG A 58 -1.36 8.28 -12.21
N GLY A 59 -0.92 7.52 -13.22
CA GLY A 59 0.45 7.55 -13.71
C GLY A 59 0.89 8.94 -14.16
N HIS A 60 0.00 9.73 -14.76
CA HIS A 60 0.30 11.10 -15.18
C HIS A 60 0.69 12.02 -14.00
N ILE A 61 0.09 11.83 -12.81
CA ILE A 61 0.38 12.61 -11.61
C ILE A 61 1.79 12.26 -11.09
N PHE A 62 2.09 10.95 -10.99
CA PHE A 62 3.41 10.49 -10.58
C PHE A 62 4.51 10.91 -11.57
N THR A 63 4.23 10.84 -12.87
CA THR A 63 5.14 11.31 -13.91
C THR A 63 5.45 12.80 -13.77
N GLN A 64 4.44 13.62 -13.51
CA GLN A 64 4.63 15.05 -13.28
C GLN A 64 5.54 15.30 -12.06
N LYS A 65 5.32 14.57 -10.95
CA LYS A 65 6.17 14.73 -9.76
C LYS A 65 7.60 14.25 -10.04
N LEU A 66 7.76 13.12 -10.73
CA LEU A 66 9.07 12.61 -11.10
C LEU A 66 9.87 13.60 -11.96
N LEU A 67 9.23 14.25 -12.91
CA LEU A 67 9.89 15.17 -13.84
C LEU A 67 10.18 16.55 -13.25
N TYR A 68 9.27 17.11 -12.45
CA TYR A 68 9.30 18.53 -12.11
C TYR A 68 9.48 18.86 -10.62
N VAL A 69 9.23 17.90 -9.73
CA VAL A 69 9.32 18.20 -8.30
C VAL A 69 10.74 18.00 -7.79
N ARG A 70 11.29 19.07 -7.20
CA ARG A 70 12.62 19.05 -6.59
C ARG A 70 12.60 19.79 -5.25
N GLY A 71 13.26 19.21 -4.24
CA GLY A 71 13.56 19.90 -2.99
C GLY A 71 14.81 20.76 -3.17
N GLU A 72 14.88 21.89 -2.46
CA GLU A 72 16.01 22.82 -2.56
C GLU A 72 17.35 22.15 -2.18
N HIS A 73 17.32 21.27 -1.17
CA HIS A 73 18.52 20.57 -0.73
C HIS A 73 18.56 19.12 -1.23
N LYS A 74 17.43 18.42 -1.19
CA LYS A 74 17.42 17.01 -1.58
C LYS A 74 16.05 16.53 -2.02
N THR A 75 16.05 15.74 -3.10
CA THR A 75 14.88 14.96 -3.53
C THR A 75 15.21 13.48 -3.43
N ILE A 76 14.29 12.71 -2.88
CA ILE A 76 14.38 11.25 -2.77
C ILE A 76 13.17 10.65 -3.48
N PHE A 77 13.44 9.77 -4.42
CA PHE A 77 12.43 8.94 -5.06
C PHE A 77 12.58 7.51 -4.53
N LEU A 78 11.47 6.94 -4.05
CA LEU A 78 11.42 5.55 -3.60
C LEU A 78 10.55 4.75 -4.57
N GLY A 79 10.97 3.54 -4.89
CA GLY A 79 10.21 2.71 -5.82
C GLY A 79 10.85 1.35 -6.10
N SER A 80 10.23 0.63 -7.00
CA SER A 80 10.72 -0.67 -7.45
C SER A 80 11.95 -0.52 -8.38
N SER A 81 12.82 -1.53 -8.37
CA SER A 81 14.00 -1.58 -9.26
C SER A 81 13.66 -1.55 -10.76
N VAL A 82 12.42 -1.85 -11.14
CA VAL A 82 11.96 -1.71 -12.53
C VAL A 82 12.08 -0.28 -13.06
N MET A 83 12.14 0.70 -12.18
CA MET A 83 12.29 2.12 -12.53
C MET A 83 13.74 2.52 -12.86
N GLU A 84 14.73 1.66 -12.63
CA GLU A 84 16.14 2.03 -12.76
C GLU A 84 16.48 2.62 -14.12
N ASN A 85 16.14 1.92 -15.20
CA ASN A 85 16.49 2.38 -16.55
C ASN A 85 15.82 3.72 -16.88
N LEU A 86 14.55 3.86 -16.51
CA LEU A 86 13.82 5.10 -16.72
C LEU A 86 14.41 6.27 -15.92
N ILE A 87 14.82 6.04 -14.68
CA ILE A 87 15.45 7.08 -13.85
C ILE A 87 16.80 7.48 -14.42
N ARG A 88 17.62 6.54 -14.86
CA ARG A 88 18.93 6.84 -15.49
C ARG A 88 18.78 7.68 -16.76
N GLU A 89 17.71 7.46 -17.51
CA GLU A 89 17.43 8.21 -18.73
C GLU A 89 16.87 9.62 -18.44
N LEU A 90 15.92 9.73 -17.52
CA LEU A 90 15.22 10.99 -17.24
C LEU A 90 15.96 11.89 -16.23
N ILE A 91 16.75 11.33 -15.33
CA ILE A 91 17.46 12.05 -14.28
C ILE A 91 18.89 11.47 -14.18
N PRO A 92 19.75 11.74 -15.18
CA PRO A 92 21.08 11.13 -15.22
C PRO A 92 21.97 11.44 -14.01
N GLU A 93 21.72 12.57 -13.32
CA GLU A 93 22.41 12.98 -12.13
C GLU A 93 21.97 12.25 -10.85
N ALA A 94 20.90 11.44 -10.91
CA ALA A 94 20.39 10.74 -9.74
C ALA A 94 21.33 9.63 -9.26
N GLU A 95 21.65 9.65 -7.98
CA GLU A 95 22.33 8.53 -7.32
C GLU A 95 21.32 7.41 -7.03
N ILE A 96 21.48 6.25 -7.64
CA ILE A 96 20.61 5.10 -7.44
C ILE A 96 21.18 4.17 -6.39
N LYS A 97 20.41 3.92 -5.33
CA LYS A 97 20.78 2.99 -4.25
C LYS A 97 19.77 1.85 -4.18
N PHE A 98 20.25 0.63 -4.28
CA PHE A 98 19.44 -0.58 -4.13
C PHE A 98 19.42 -1.04 -2.69
N LYS A 99 18.24 -1.41 -2.23
CA LYS A 99 18.05 -2.04 -0.94
C LYS A 99 17.18 -3.27 -1.12
N ASN A 100 17.77 -4.43 -0.94
CA ASN A 100 17.04 -5.68 -1.04
C ASN A 100 16.00 -5.77 0.07
N ARG A 101 14.92 -6.47 -0.20
CA ARG A 101 13.94 -6.84 0.79
C ARG A 101 14.62 -7.67 1.89
N PHE A 102 14.35 -7.33 3.15
CA PHE A 102 14.97 -8.04 4.29
C PHE A 102 14.39 -9.44 4.53
N SER A 103 13.14 -9.66 4.15
CA SER A 103 12.45 -10.93 4.34
C SER A 103 12.26 -11.67 3.02
N GLN A 104 12.39 -12.98 3.05
CA GLN A 104 12.07 -13.82 1.91
C GLN A 104 10.55 -13.76 1.62
N LEU A 105 10.19 -13.68 0.34
CA LEU A 105 8.83 -13.83 -0.14
C LEU A 105 8.76 -15.10 -0.99
N SER A 106 7.89 -16.03 -0.59
CA SER A 106 7.80 -17.34 -1.23
C SER A 106 6.40 -17.59 -1.74
N PHE A 107 6.32 -18.07 -2.98
CA PHE A 107 5.05 -18.58 -3.51
C PHE A 107 4.71 -19.92 -2.86
N ILE A 108 3.45 -20.07 -2.48
CA ILE A 108 2.88 -21.32 -1.97
C ILE A 108 1.73 -21.75 -2.86
N ALA A 109 1.52 -23.07 -2.97
CA ALA A 109 0.42 -23.59 -3.75
C ALA A 109 -0.94 -23.12 -3.23
N ASN A 110 -1.96 -23.24 -4.09
CA ASN A 110 -3.36 -22.89 -3.79
C ASN A 110 -3.82 -23.54 -2.49
N LYS A 111 -4.57 -22.79 -1.68
CA LYS A 111 -5.09 -23.25 -0.39
C LYS A 111 -6.60 -23.09 -0.32
N LYS A 112 -7.28 -24.14 0.13
CA LYS A 112 -8.68 -24.01 0.54
C LYS A 112 -8.76 -23.13 1.79
N ILE A 113 -9.84 -22.37 1.95
CA ILE A 113 -10.08 -21.46 3.10
C ILE A 113 -9.90 -22.17 4.45
N GLN A 114 -10.25 -23.44 4.52
CA GLN A 114 -10.05 -24.27 5.73
C GLN A 114 -8.58 -24.37 6.17
N ASN A 115 -7.64 -24.27 5.21
CA ASN A 115 -6.20 -24.50 5.41
C ASN A 115 -5.37 -23.21 5.44
N ILE A 116 -6.00 -22.04 5.33
CA ILE A 116 -5.29 -20.76 5.47
C ILE A 116 -4.75 -20.60 6.89
N LYS A 117 -3.60 -19.98 6.98
CA LYS A 117 -2.91 -19.76 8.26
C LYS A 117 -3.39 -18.49 8.95
N PRO A 118 -3.28 -18.38 10.30
CA PRO A 118 -3.45 -17.09 10.97
C PRO A 118 -2.53 -15.99 10.41
N ARG A 119 -2.88 -14.76 10.67
CA ARG A 119 -2.18 -13.56 10.17
C ARG A 119 -2.15 -13.51 8.64
N SER A 120 -3.29 -13.86 8.02
CA SER A 120 -3.47 -13.87 6.57
C SER A 120 -4.35 -12.74 6.08
N ALA A 121 -4.01 -12.24 4.89
CA ALA A 121 -4.88 -11.40 4.08
C ALA A 121 -5.38 -12.18 2.86
N ILE A 122 -6.66 -12.14 2.60
CA ILE A 122 -7.31 -12.73 1.44
C ILE A 122 -7.80 -11.59 0.56
N ILE A 123 -7.39 -11.58 -0.70
CA ILE A 123 -7.62 -10.49 -1.63
C ILE A 123 -8.67 -10.86 -2.64
N ALA A 124 -9.76 -10.11 -2.65
CA ALA A 124 -10.85 -10.23 -3.60
C ALA A 124 -10.99 -8.94 -4.42
N PHE A 125 -11.31 -9.06 -5.70
CA PHE A 125 -11.33 -7.92 -6.63
C PHE A 125 -12.75 -7.42 -6.94
N ASN A 126 -13.76 -8.01 -6.32
CA ASN A 126 -15.13 -7.51 -6.32
C ASN A 126 -15.78 -7.69 -4.94
N LEU A 127 -16.85 -6.96 -4.69
CA LEU A 127 -17.50 -6.96 -3.38
C LEU A 127 -18.25 -8.26 -3.08
N ILE A 128 -18.75 -8.95 -4.09
CA ILE A 128 -19.49 -10.21 -3.91
C ILE A 128 -18.55 -11.27 -3.37
N ASP A 129 -17.45 -11.53 -4.08
CA ASP A 129 -16.43 -12.49 -3.64
C ASP A 129 -15.86 -12.12 -2.28
N LEU A 130 -15.66 -10.81 -2.04
CA LEU A 130 -15.14 -10.31 -0.76
C LEU A 130 -16.05 -10.70 0.40
N TYR A 131 -17.36 -10.46 0.28
CA TYR A 131 -18.30 -10.81 1.35
C TYR A 131 -18.51 -12.32 1.48
N GLU A 132 -18.54 -13.05 0.37
CA GLU A 132 -18.65 -14.53 0.39
C GLU A 132 -17.46 -15.15 1.13
N VAL A 133 -16.25 -14.73 0.79
CA VAL A 133 -15.02 -15.22 1.43
C VAL A 133 -14.98 -14.82 2.91
N ALA A 134 -15.36 -13.57 3.22
CA ALA A 134 -15.42 -13.10 4.60
C ALA A 134 -16.38 -13.93 5.46
N GLU A 135 -17.57 -14.24 4.92
CA GLU A 135 -18.55 -15.07 5.62
C GLU A 135 -18.04 -16.50 5.82
N GLN A 136 -17.42 -17.11 4.81
CA GLN A 136 -16.81 -18.43 4.95
C GLN A 136 -15.71 -18.44 6.03
N ILE A 137 -14.85 -17.41 6.08
CA ILE A 137 -13.82 -17.30 7.11
C ILE A 137 -14.47 -17.12 8.48
N ARG A 138 -15.48 -16.27 8.59
CA ARG A 138 -16.22 -16.06 9.84
C ARG A 138 -16.79 -17.35 10.40
N MET A 139 -17.40 -18.17 9.53
CA MET A 139 -17.98 -19.45 9.93
C MET A 139 -16.93 -20.50 10.31
N LEU A 140 -15.79 -20.53 9.62
CA LEU A 140 -14.78 -21.58 9.78
C LEU A 140 -13.69 -21.24 10.80
N LYS A 141 -13.43 -19.95 11.02
CA LYS A 141 -12.26 -19.44 11.75
C LYS A 141 -12.62 -18.47 12.88
N GLY A 142 -13.86 -18.03 12.99
CA GLY A 142 -14.36 -17.14 14.02
C GLY A 142 -14.53 -15.71 13.54
N GLY A 143 -13.46 -14.92 13.46
CA GLY A 143 -13.54 -13.50 13.11
C GLY A 143 -12.75 -13.14 11.86
N VAL A 144 -13.15 -12.04 11.21
CA VAL A 144 -12.47 -11.47 10.04
C VAL A 144 -12.63 -9.96 9.99
N ALA A 145 -11.57 -9.24 9.69
CA ALA A 145 -11.62 -7.81 9.41
C ALA A 145 -11.83 -7.57 7.91
N LEU A 146 -12.56 -6.50 7.57
CA LEU A 146 -12.83 -6.11 6.20
C LEU A 146 -12.12 -4.80 5.85
N VAL A 147 -11.34 -4.80 4.77
CA VAL A 147 -10.62 -3.62 4.29
C VAL A 147 -10.98 -3.36 2.84
N VAL A 148 -11.92 -2.46 2.63
CA VAL A 148 -12.44 -2.09 1.31
C VAL A 148 -12.19 -0.61 1.05
N GLY A 149 -11.82 -0.26 -0.18
CA GLY A 149 -11.57 1.13 -0.57
C GLY A 149 -12.75 2.07 -0.35
N ALA A 150 -13.98 1.57 -0.49
CA ALA A 150 -15.21 2.33 -0.29
C ALA A 150 -15.56 2.63 1.19
N LEU A 151 -14.86 2.00 2.16
CA LEU A 151 -15.08 2.31 3.57
C LEU A 151 -14.50 3.68 3.93
N SER A 152 -15.20 4.39 4.84
CA SER A 152 -14.64 5.60 5.42
C SER A 152 -13.30 5.31 6.12
N PRO A 153 -12.37 6.28 6.19
CA PRO A 153 -11.11 6.10 6.89
C PRO A 153 -11.29 5.62 8.34
N LYS A 154 -12.26 6.17 9.03
CA LYS A 154 -12.57 5.78 10.42
C LYS A 154 -12.97 4.31 10.53
N THR A 155 -13.85 3.85 9.66
CA THR A 155 -14.29 2.44 9.63
C THR A 155 -13.15 1.52 9.23
N ARG A 156 -12.39 1.90 8.21
CA ARG A 156 -11.21 1.15 7.76
C ARG A 156 -10.18 0.99 8.88
N ASN A 157 -9.86 2.08 9.57
CA ASN A 157 -8.92 2.06 10.70
C ASN A 157 -9.43 1.19 11.85
N ALA A 158 -10.73 1.19 12.14
CA ALA A 158 -11.32 0.32 13.15
C ALA A 158 -11.17 -1.17 12.77
N GLN A 159 -11.41 -1.54 11.50
CA GLN A 159 -11.21 -2.91 11.01
C GLN A 159 -9.72 -3.33 11.08
N VAL A 160 -8.82 -2.44 10.68
CA VAL A 160 -7.38 -2.65 10.77
C VAL A 160 -6.96 -2.89 12.23
N LYS A 161 -7.51 -2.12 13.15
CA LYS A 161 -7.22 -2.25 14.58
C LYS A 161 -7.64 -3.60 15.14
N LEU A 162 -8.81 -4.12 14.81
CA LEU A 162 -9.24 -5.47 15.22
C LEU A 162 -8.19 -6.54 14.84
N TYR A 163 -7.61 -6.42 13.67
CA TYR A 163 -6.56 -7.33 13.22
C TYR A 163 -5.22 -7.08 13.93
N GLU A 164 -4.81 -5.81 14.11
CA GLU A 164 -3.55 -5.47 14.78
C GLU A 164 -3.56 -5.89 16.25
N ASP A 165 -4.67 -5.67 16.95
CA ASP A 165 -4.87 -6.04 18.35
C ASP A 165 -5.01 -7.57 18.55
N GLY A 166 -5.12 -8.34 17.46
CA GLY A 166 -5.23 -9.80 17.50
C GLY A 166 -6.63 -10.31 17.85
N GLU A 167 -7.65 -9.45 17.80
CA GLU A 167 -9.04 -9.88 17.99
C GLU A 167 -9.51 -10.78 16.83
N VAL A 168 -8.95 -10.59 15.64
CA VAL A 168 -9.13 -11.43 14.47
C VAL A 168 -7.79 -11.74 13.81
N ASP A 169 -7.66 -12.95 13.24
CA ASP A 169 -6.45 -13.44 12.59
C ASP A 169 -6.45 -13.22 11.07
N TYR A 170 -7.58 -12.81 10.52
CA TYR A 170 -7.80 -12.77 9.07
C TYR A 170 -8.31 -11.41 8.64
N ILE A 171 -7.83 -10.97 7.47
CA ILE A 171 -8.35 -9.80 6.75
C ILE A 171 -8.85 -10.27 5.39
N VAL A 172 -10.03 -9.83 4.98
CA VAL A 172 -10.45 -9.87 3.58
C VAL A 172 -10.43 -8.43 3.06
N ALA A 173 -9.75 -8.23 1.95
CA ALA A 173 -9.54 -6.89 1.42
C ALA A 173 -9.62 -6.86 -0.10
N THR A 174 -9.86 -5.68 -0.65
CA THR A 174 -9.57 -5.39 -2.06
C THR A 174 -8.08 -5.08 -2.26
N ASP A 175 -7.67 -4.79 -3.49
CA ASP A 175 -6.33 -4.30 -3.83
C ASP A 175 -5.92 -3.03 -3.05
N ALA A 176 -6.88 -2.33 -2.43
CA ALA A 176 -6.62 -1.24 -1.49
C ALA A 176 -5.66 -1.61 -0.34
N ILE A 177 -5.51 -2.91 -0.01
CA ILE A 177 -4.51 -3.38 0.96
C ILE A 177 -3.07 -3.08 0.50
N GLY A 178 -2.87 -3.01 -0.82
CA GLY A 178 -1.61 -2.62 -1.45
C GLY A 178 -1.20 -1.18 -1.17
N MET A 179 -2.12 -0.31 -0.72
CA MET A 179 -1.91 1.13 -0.60
C MET A 179 -1.93 1.58 0.87
N GLY A 180 -0.78 1.99 1.39
CA GLY A 180 -0.67 2.75 2.64
C GLY A 180 -0.91 2.02 3.96
N LEU A 181 -1.40 0.78 3.97
CA LEU A 181 -1.66 0.05 5.20
C LEU A 181 -0.41 -0.68 5.69
N ASN A 182 -0.11 -0.50 6.97
CA ASN A 182 1.06 -1.08 7.63
C ASN A 182 0.66 -2.26 8.50
N LEU A 183 0.24 -3.38 7.89
CA LEU A 183 -0.26 -4.57 8.56
C LEU A 183 0.82 -5.64 8.76
N ASP A 184 0.79 -6.37 9.88
CA ASP A 184 1.66 -7.54 10.12
C ASP A 184 1.02 -8.78 9.49
N ILE A 185 1.09 -8.86 8.17
CA ILE A 185 0.56 -9.96 7.36
C ILE A 185 1.69 -10.96 7.10
N THR A 186 1.45 -12.23 7.36
CA THR A 186 2.40 -13.30 7.04
C THR A 186 2.08 -13.95 5.69
N HIS A 187 0.79 -14.13 5.39
CA HIS A 187 0.33 -14.79 4.17
C HIS A 187 -0.64 -13.90 3.40
N VAL A 188 -0.49 -13.87 2.09
CA VAL A 188 -1.43 -13.23 1.16
C VAL A 188 -1.99 -14.29 0.23
N TYR A 189 -3.31 -14.38 0.13
CA TYR A 189 -4.00 -15.28 -0.77
C TYR A 189 -4.88 -14.49 -1.73
N PHE A 190 -4.77 -14.80 -3.01
CA PHE A 190 -5.60 -14.22 -4.05
C PHE A 190 -6.81 -15.12 -4.30
N THR A 191 -8.02 -14.56 -4.30
CA THR A 191 -9.23 -15.31 -4.70
C THR A 191 -9.31 -15.50 -6.20
N SER A 192 -8.75 -14.56 -6.95
CA SER A 192 -8.65 -14.54 -8.41
C SER A 192 -7.38 -13.80 -8.83
N LEU A 193 -6.87 -14.08 -10.01
CA LEU A 193 -5.82 -13.31 -10.68
C LEU A 193 -6.38 -12.38 -11.76
N GLU A 194 -7.70 -12.14 -11.73
CA GLU A 194 -8.40 -11.22 -12.63
C GLU A 194 -9.13 -10.15 -11.83
N LYS A 195 -9.24 -8.95 -12.40
CA LYS A 195 -10.01 -7.86 -11.84
C LYS A 195 -10.80 -7.10 -12.90
N PHE A 196 -11.88 -6.45 -12.49
CA PHE A 196 -12.59 -5.49 -13.31
C PHE A 196 -11.91 -4.12 -13.19
N ASP A 197 -11.48 -3.55 -14.31
CA ASP A 197 -10.75 -2.27 -14.35
C ASP A 197 -11.64 -1.03 -14.58
N GLY A 198 -12.96 -1.22 -14.46
CA GLY A 198 -13.96 -0.19 -14.76
C GLY A 198 -14.58 -0.34 -16.15
N LYS A 199 -13.97 -1.13 -17.05
CA LYS A 199 -14.46 -1.40 -18.42
C LYS A 199 -14.51 -2.89 -18.74
N TYR A 200 -13.46 -3.60 -18.42
CA TYR A 200 -13.29 -5.02 -18.74
C TYR A 200 -12.73 -5.80 -17.56
N VAL A 201 -13.05 -7.10 -17.53
CA VAL A 201 -12.33 -8.06 -16.69
C VAL A 201 -11.00 -8.36 -17.38
N ARG A 202 -9.90 -8.18 -16.68
CA ARG A 202 -8.56 -8.43 -17.18
C ARG A 202 -7.69 -9.14 -16.15
N PRO A 203 -6.66 -9.87 -16.58
CA PRO A 203 -5.64 -10.38 -15.67
C PRO A 203 -4.95 -9.25 -14.89
N LEU A 204 -4.53 -9.56 -13.68
CA LEU A 204 -3.63 -8.70 -12.92
C LEU A 204 -2.29 -8.61 -13.65
N ASN A 205 -1.70 -7.42 -13.68
CA ASN A 205 -0.34 -7.28 -14.17
C ASN A 205 0.68 -7.62 -13.07
N ASP A 206 1.93 -7.83 -13.47
CA ASP A 206 3.01 -8.24 -12.56
C ASP A 206 3.24 -7.23 -11.42
N LEU A 207 3.05 -5.94 -11.69
CA LEU A 207 3.19 -4.88 -10.69
C LEU A 207 2.10 -4.99 -9.61
N GLU A 208 0.86 -5.21 -10.02
CA GLU A 208 -0.28 -5.39 -9.11
C GLU A 208 -0.07 -6.62 -8.22
N ILE A 209 0.32 -7.75 -8.82
CA ILE A 209 0.62 -8.97 -8.08
C ILE A 209 1.77 -8.73 -7.10
N ALA A 210 2.87 -8.15 -7.54
CA ALA A 210 4.05 -7.89 -6.72
C ALA A 210 3.74 -6.92 -5.57
N GLN A 211 2.94 -5.89 -5.80
CA GLN A 211 2.56 -4.89 -4.81
C GLN A 211 1.68 -5.49 -3.71
N ILE A 212 0.71 -6.32 -4.09
CA ILE A 212 -0.18 -7.02 -3.16
C ILE A 212 0.57 -8.13 -2.42
N ALA A 213 1.23 -9.03 -3.14
CA ALA A 213 2.02 -10.13 -2.54
C ALA A 213 3.13 -9.58 -1.63
N GLY A 214 3.71 -8.45 -2.01
CA GLY A 214 4.74 -7.74 -1.24
C GLY A 214 4.30 -7.32 0.16
N ARG A 215 3.02 -7.32 0.46
CA ARG A 215 2.49 -7.06 1.81
C ARG A 215 2.70 -8.23 2.77
N ALA A 216 2.92 -9.45 2.24
CA ALA A 216 3.24 -10.60 3.08
C ALA A 216 4.67 -10.52 3.61
N GLY A 217 4.86 -10.75 4.90
CA GLY A 217 6.16 -10.71 5.58
C GLY A 217 6.70 -9.29 5.74
N ARG A 218 7.25 -9.02 6.91
CA ARG A 218 7.81 -7.72 7.25
C ARG A 218 9.13 -7.85 7.98
N TYR A 219 10.01 -6.89 7.75
CA TYR A 219 11.35 -6.89 8.31
C TYR A 219 12.04 -8.24 8.03
N THR A 220 12.30 -9.01 9.08
CA THR A 220 12.93 -10.33 9.01
C THR A 220 11.93 -11.50 8.93
N LYS A 221 10.63 -11.25 9.06
CA LYS A 221 9.61 -12.31 8.96
C LYS A 221 9.38 -12.71 7.50
N ALA A 222 9.56 -13.99 7.17
CA ALA A 222 9.26 -14.51 5.85
C ALA A 222 7.78 -14.27 5.49
N GLY A 223 7.55 -13.92 4.22
CA GLY A 223 6.22 -13.76 3.66
C GLY A 223 5.87 -14.86 2.66
N PHE A 224 4.60 -15.20 2.61
CA PHE A 224 4.09 -16.22 1.71
C PHE A 224 2.91 -15.68 0.92
N PHE A 225 2.80 -16.07 -0.33
CA PHE A 225 1.64 -15.72 -1.15
C PHE A 225 1.20 -16.88 -2.03
N GLY A 226 -0.08 -16.95 -2.36
CA GLY A 226 -0.70 -18.00 -3.17
C GLY A 226 -2.13 -17.65 -3.55
N SER A 227 -2.87 -18.62 -4.07
CA SER A 227 -4.28 -18.46 -4.42
C SER A 227 -5.13 -19.62 -3.91
#